data_78c0c178b100897e58452b71d66aeaf8
#
_entry.id   78c0c178b100897e58452b71d66aeaf8
#
_cell.length_a   1.000
_cell.length_b   1.000
_cell.length_c   1.000
_cell.angle_alpha   90.00
_cell.angle_beta   90.00
_cell.angle_gamma   90.00
#
_symmetry.space_group_name_H-M   'P 1'
#
loop_
_entity.id
_entity.type
_entity.pdbx_description
1 polymer ?
#
loop_
_entity_poly.entity_id
_entity_poly.type
_entity_poly.pdbx_seq_one_letter_code
_entity_poly.pdbx_strand_id
1 'polypeptide(L)'
;QSGSQKISLDAAKSKALADAGVNAADTVFTKAKLDYDDGVAVYDIEFYNTATSYGYEYEINAYTGAVRSKEAEPLKGANSASSGASQISLDSAKSIALKHAGLTASEVVFSKTKLERDDGVTAYEIEFYKGRMEYEYKIHAYTGEILEFDSDWD
;
A
#
# COMPACT_ATOMS: atom_id res chain seq x y z
N GLN A 1 18.86 -18.15 9.48
CA GLN A 1 19.80 -17.66 10.30
C GLN A 1 19.26 -17.03 11.55
N SER A 2 19.61 -17.67 12.51
CA SER A 2 19.25 -17.18 13.78
C SER A 2 20.01 -15.89 13.95
N GLY A 3 19.53 -15.05 14.74
CA GLY A 3 20.17 -13.80 14.93
C GLY A 3 19.64 -12.71 14.08
N SER A 4 18.58 -12.98 13.32
CA SER A 4 17.91 -11.90 12.67
C SER A 4 17.40 -10.94 13.71
N GLN A 5 17.72 -9.70 13.53
CA GLN A 5 17.27 -8.67 14.44
C GLN A 5 16.16 -7.88 13.82
N LYS A 6 15.30 -7.40 14.68
CA LYS A 6 14.26 -6.48 14.21
C LYS A 6 14.92 -5.21 13.70
N ILE A 7 14.39 -4.68 12.63
CA ILE A 7 14.82 -3.35 12.19
C ILE A 7 14.31 -2.36 13.23
N SER A 8 14.90 -1.18 13.26
CA SER A 8 14.47 -0.18 14.23
C SER A 8 13.15 0.43 13.81
N LEU A 9 12.44 1.00 14.76
CA LEU A 9 11.22 1.72 14.45
C LEU A 9 11.49 2.84 13.46
N ASP A 10 12.61 3.55 13.63
CA ASP A 10 12.96 4.61 12.70
C ASP A 10 13.17 4.08 11.28
N ALA A 11 13.78 2.90 11.16
CA ALA A 11 13.95 2.30 9.84
C ALA A 11 12.60 1.95 9.23
N ALA A 12 11.66 1.44 10.05
CA ALA A 12 10.33 1.12 9.56
C ALA A 12 9.60 2.37 9.11
N LYS A 13 9.72 3.45 9.88
CA LYS A 13 9.11 4.72 9.48
C LYS A 13 9.67 5.21 8.15
N SER A 14 10.99 5.09 7.97
CA SER A 14 11.61 5.50 6.72
C SER A 14 11.10 4.69 5.54
N LYS A 15 10.90 3.40 5.75
CA LYS A 15 10.37 2.56 4.68
C LYS A 15 8.96 2.94 4.31
N ALA A 16 8.14 3.25 5.31
CA ALA A 16 6.77 3.68 5.05
C ALA A 16 6.76 5.00 4.29
N LEU A 17 7.59 5.95 4.69
CA LEU A 17 7.65 7.24 4.01
C LEU A 17 8.14 7.08 2.57
N ALA A 18 9.15 6.24 2.37
CA ALA A 18 9.69 6.01 1.04
C ALA A 18 8.65 5.37 0.13
N ASP A 19 7.92 4.39 0.66
CA ASP A 19 6.88 3.73 -0.12
C ASP A 19 5.76 4.69 -0.48
N ALA A 20 5.40 5.56 0.46
CA ALA A 20 4.34 6.55 0.22
C ALA A 20 4.82 7.70 -0.67
N GLY A 21 6.14 7.86 -0.81
CA GLY A 21 6.67 8.95 -1.61
C GLY A 21 6.54 10.31 -0.96
N VAL A 22 6.59 10.35 0.38
CA VAL A 22 6.40 11.60 1.11
C VAL A 22 7.60 11.91 1.97
N ASN A 23 7.72 13.18 2.36
CA ASN A 23 8.84 13.66 3.18
C ASN A 23 8.44 13.69 4.64
N ALA A 24 9.40 13.36 5.50
CA ALA A 24 9.17 13.39 6.93
C ALA A 24 8.81 14.81 7.40
N ALA A 25 9.36 15.83 6.75
CA ALA A 25 9.11 17.20 7.15
C ALA A 25 7.63 17.57 7.08
N ASP A 26 6.88 16.93 6.17
CA ASP A 26 5.47 17.24 6.00
C ASP A 26 4.58 16.16 6.63
N THR A 27 5.15 15.27 7.42
CA THR A 27 4.47 14.10 7.94
C THR A 27 4.30 14.17 9.45
N VAL A 28 3.12 13.81 9.92
CA VAL A 28 2.84 13.69 11.33
C VAL A 28 2.46 12.23 11.61
N PHE A 29 3.26 11.58 12.44
CA PHE A 29 3.00 10.19 12.80
C PHE A 29 1.96 10.16 13.93
N THR A 30 0.93 9.37 13.74
CA THR A 30 -0.12 9.24 14.75
C THR A 30 -0.04 7.89 15.46
N LYS A 31 0.66 6.93 14.88
CA LYS A 31 0.86 5.64 15.52
C LYS A 31 2.15 5.03 14.98
N ALA A 32 2.94 4.47 15.87
CA ALA A 32 4.14 3.75 15.49
C ALA A 32 4.45 2.77 16.60
N LYS A 33 4.15 1.51 16.39
CA LYS A 33 4.33 0.52 17.44
C LYS A 33 4.60 -0.84 16.84
N LEU A 34 5.21 -1.69 17.67
CA LEU A 34 5.45 -3.08 17.33
C LEU A 34 4.22 -3.88 17.69
N ASP A 35 3.79 -4.74 16.80
CA ASP A 35 2.61 -5.54 17.00
C ASP A 35 2.86 -6.93 16.42
N TYR A 36 1.98 -7.85 16.72
CA TYR A 36 2.04 -9.19 16.14
C TYR A 36 0.75 -9.46 15.42
N ASP A 37 0.89 -9.89 14.16
CA ASP A 37 -0.24 -10.18 13.33
C ASP A 37 -0.04 -11.59 12.79
N ASP A 38 -0.92 -12.51 13.17
CA ASP A 38 -0.80 -13.92 12.76
C ASP A 38 0.57 -14.49 13.09
N GLY A 39 1.13 -14.10 14.23
CA GLY A 39 2.40 -14.63 14.67
C GLY A 39 3.60 -13.94 14.04
N VAL A 40 3.37 -12.94 13.21
CA VAL A 40 4.45 -12.22 12.56
C VAL A 40 4.63 -10.87 13.24
N ALA A 41 5.86 -10.55 13.62
CA ALA A 41 6.14 -9.26 14.23
C ALA A 41 6.14 -8.19 13.14
N VAL A 42 5.34 -7.16 13.34
CA VAL A 42 5.22 -6.06 12.39
C VAL A 42 5.27 -4.74 13.14
N TYR A 43 5.70 -3.70 12.43
CA TYR A 43 5.52 -2.35 12.92
C TYR A 43 4.24 -1.80 12.28
N ASP A 44 3.38 -1.30 13.14
CA ASP A 44 2.12 -0.71 12.74
C ASP A 44 2.32 0.79 12.76
N ILE A 45 2.29 1.42 11.58
CA ILE A 45 2.66 2.81 11.46
C ILE A 45 1.57 3.57 10.75
N GLU A 46 1.07 4.63 11.41
CA GLU A 46 0.06 5.49 10.81
C GLU A 46 0.57 6.92 10.81
N PHE A 47 0.31 7.60 9.74
CA PHE A 47 0.70 9.00 9.64
C PHE A 47 -0.15 9.71 8.60
N TYR A 48 -0.15 11.02 8.68
CA TYR A 48 -0.74 11.80 7.61
C TYR A 48 0.30 12.77 7.09
N ASN A 49 0.13 13.16 5.84
CA ASN A 49 1.05 14.05 5.19
C ASN A 49 0.31 15.29 4.74
N THR A 50 0.81 16.46 5.15
CA THR A 50 0.12 17.71 4.85
C THR A 50 0.32 18.14 3.40
N ALA A 51 1.41 17.71 2.78
CA ALA A 51 1.65 18.08 1.38
C ALA A 51 0.75 17.30 0.43
N THR A 52 0.49 16.02 0.73
CA THR A 52 -0.37 15.20 -0.13
C THR A 52 -1.82 15.23 0.30
N SER A 53 -2.08 15.61 1.55
CA SER A 53 -3.41 15.59 2.15
C SER A 53 -3.99 14.17 2.22
N TYR A 54 -3.13 13.21 2.50
CA TYR A 54 -3.54 11.82 2.66
C TYR A 54 -3.13 11.30 4.02
N GLY A 55 -3.92 10.37 4.55
CA GLY A 55 -3.54 9.57 5.70
C GLY A 55 -3.10 8.21 5.22
N TYR A 56 -2.14 7.62 5.92
CA TYR A 56 -1.53 6.36 5.51
C TYR A 56 -1.44 5.43 6.70
N GLU A 57 -1.67 4.14 6.44
CA GLU A 57 -1.45 3.08 7.42
C GLU A 57 -0.55 2.04 6.78
N TYR A 58 0.45 1.62 7.54
CA TYR A 58 1.39 0.61 7.05
C TYR A 58 1.61 -0.48 8.07
N GLU A 59 1.76 -1.70 7.59
CA GLU A 59 2.33 -2.78 8.38
C GLU A 59 3.64 -3.17 7.72
N ILE A 60 4.70 -3.10 8.50
CA ILE A 60 6.04 -3.39 7.99
C ILE A 60 6.59 -4.58 8.75
N ASN A 61 7.04 -5.61 8.05
CA ASN A 61 7.64 -6.76 8.70
C ASN A 61 8.81 -6.30 9.54
N ALA A 62 8.79 -6.65 10.83
CA ALA A 62 9.78 -6.11 11.77
C ALA A 62 11.17 -6.68 11.55
N TYR A 63 11.29 -7.76 10.81
CA TYR A 63 12.59 -8.37 10.55
C TYR A 63 13.12 -8.10 9.16
N THR A 64 12.25 -8.13 8.17
CA THR A 64 12.69 -7.96 6.79
C THR A 64 12.53 -6.55 6.28
N GLY A 65 11.68 -5.76 6.93
CA GLY A 65 11.38 -4.41 6.44
C GLY A 65 10.42 -4.39 5.28
N ALA A 66 9.87 -5.54 4.92
CA ALA A 66 8.93 -5.60 3.80
C ALA A 66 7.60 -4.97 4.19
N VAL A 67 7.01 -4.23 3.27
CA VAL A 67 5.68 -3.68 3.48
C VAL A 67 4.68 -4.81 3.29
N ARG A 68 3.98 -5.16 4.36
CA ARG A 68 2.98 -6.22 4.31
C ARG A 68 1.61 -5.68 3.94
N SER A 69 1.34 -4.46 4.35
CA SER A 69 0.03 -3.88 4.12
C SER A 69 0.17 -2.37 4.04
N LYS A 70 -0.62 -1.77 3.21
CA LYS A 70 -0.65 -0.33 3.02
C LYS A 70 -2.07 0.11 2.75
N GLU A 71 -2.46 1.19 3.40
CA GLU A 71 -3.74 1.82 3.10
C GLU A 71 -3.53 3.32 3.04
N ALA A 72 -4.10 3.96 2.04
CA ALA A 72 -4.01 5.41 1.88
C ALA A 72 -5.39 5.95 1.63
N GLU A 73 -5.75 7.01 2.35
CA GLU A 73 -7.07 7.63 2.23
C GLU A 73 -6.93 9.14 2.20
N PRO A 74 -7.75 9.82 1.41
CA PRO A 74 -7.74 11.28 1.45
C PRO A 74 -8.15 11.77 2.83
N LEU A 75 -7.48 12.79 3.30
CA LEU A 75 -7.88 13.41 4.56
C LEU A 75 -9.21 14.10 4.37
N LYS A 76 -9.96 14.19 5.47
CA LYS A 76 -11.24 14.83 5.44
C LYS A 76 -11.07 16.26 4.94
N GLY A 77 -11.86 16.63 3.96
CA GLY A 77 -11.77 17.95 3.37
C GLY A 77 -10.80 18.06 2.23
N ALA A 78 -10.00 17.02 2.00
CA ALA A 78 -9.09 17.04 0.87
C ALA A 78 -9.90 16.99 -0.41
N ASN A 79 -9.48 17.77 -1.36
CA ASN A 79 -10.13 17.78 -2.64
C ASN A 79 -9.42 16.77 -3.54
N SER A 80 -10.08 15.69 -3.80
CA SER A 80 -9.50 14.66 -4.65
C SER A 80 -9.85 14.90 -6.10
N ALA A 81 -10.18 16.08 -6.44
CA ALA A 81 -10.64 16.37 -7.77
C ALA A 81 -9.57 16.03 -8.78
N SER A 82 -9.89 15.13 -9.62
CA SER A 82 -9.07 14.83 -10.77
C SER A 82 -9.82 15.27 -12.01
N SER A 83 -10.47 16.40 -11.90
CA SER A 83 -11.26 16.86 -13.00
C SER A 83 -10.40 16.99 -14.23
N GLY A 84 -10.88 16.49 -15.33
CA GLY A 84 -10.16 16.51 -16.57
C GLY A 84 -9.22 15.37 -16.78
N ALA A 85 -8.94 14.58 -15.76
CA ALA A 85 -8.06 13.43 -15.91
C ALA A 85 -8.84 12.27 -16.49
N SER A 86 -8.18 11.49 -17.34
CA SER A 86 -8.76 10.26 -17.87
C SER A 86 -8.47 9.10 -16.95
N GLN A 87 -9.39 8.16 -16.91
CA GLN A 87 -9.17 6.93 -16.19
C GLN A 87 -8.03 6.16 -16.84
N ILE A 88 -7.14 5.61 -16.02
CA ILE A 88 -6.16 4.68 -16.55
C ILE A 88 -6.91 3.40 -16.92
N SER A 89 -6.32 2.61 -17.80
CA SER A 89 -6.97 1.37 -18.21
C SER A 89 -6.78 0.31 -17.14
N LEU A 90 -7.63 -0.71 -17.19
CA LEU A 90 -7.47 -1.85 -16.30
C LEU A 90 -6.09 -2.49 -16.48
N ASP A 91 -5.63 -2.59 -17.72
CA ASP A 91 -4.32 -3.16 -17.99
C ASP A 91 -3.22 -2.33 -17.33
N SER A 92 -3.35 -1.01 -17.34
CA SER A 92 -2.37 -0.16 -16.66
C SER A 92 -2.40 -0.40 -15.16
N ALA A 93 -3.59 -0.55 -14.59
CA ALA A 93 -3.71 -0.80 -13.16
C ALA A 93 -3.08 -2.15 -12.81
N LYS A 94 -3.31 -3.17 -13.63
CA LYS A 94 -2.69 -4.48 -13.40
C LYS A 94 -1.17 -4.37 -13.45
N SER A 95 -0.65 -3.61 -14.41
CA SER A 95 0.79 -3.43 -14.53
C SER A 95 1.37 -2.74 -13.30
N ILE A 96 0.65 -1.76 -12.77
CA ILE A 96 1.10 -1.07 -11.58
C ILE A 96 1.18 -2.04 -10.41
N ALA A 97 0.14 -2.87 -10.24
CA ALA A 97 0.11 -3.84 -9.16
C ALA A 97 1.24 -4.86 -9.29
N LEU A 98 1.42 -5.39 -10.50
CA LEU A 98 2.46 -6.39 -10.73
C LEU A 98 3.85 -5.80 -10.50
N LYS A 99 4.07 -4.58 -10.96
CA LYS A 99 5.35 -3.95 -10.80
C LYS A 99 5.66 -3.72 -9.32
N HIS A 100 4.67 -3.30 -8.57
CA HIS A 100 4.86 -3.10 -7.14
C HIS A 100 5.17 -4.42 -6.43
N ALA A 101 4.52 -5.49 -6.85
CA ALA A 101 4.76 -6.80 -6.26
C ALA A 101 6.06 -7.43 -6.74
N GLY A 102 6.65 -6.90 -7.81
CA GLY A 102 7.87 -7.47 -8.37
C GLY A 102 7.62 -8.72 -9.19
N LEU A 103 6.43 -8.83 -9.79
CA LEU A 103 6.02 -10.03 -10.51
C LEU A 103 5.66 -9.69 -11.95
N THR A 104 5.59 -10.73 -12.77
CA THR A 104 5.12 -10.56 -14.15
C THR A 104 3.78 -11.22 -14.32
N ALA A 105 3.06 -10.81 -15.35
CA ALA A 105 1.72 -11.34 -15.59
C ALA A 105 1.73 -12.85 -15.79
N SER A 106 2.81 -13.38 -16.36
CA SER A 106 2.88 -14.82 -16.61
C SER A 106 3.06 -15.63 -15.34
N GLU A 107 3.48 -14.98 -14.26
CA GLU A 107 3.71 -15.68 -12.98
C GLU A 107 2.50 -15.74 -12.09
N VAL A 108 1.45 -15.00 -12.41
CA VAL A 108 0.32 -14.85 -11.50
C VAL A 108 -0.98 -15.26 -12.14
N VAL A 109 -1.96 -15.53 -11.29
CA VAL A 109 -3.35 -15.78 -11.71
C VAL A 109 -4.20 -14.70 -11.09
N PHE A 110 -4.85 -13.92 -11.93
CA PHE A 110 -5.73 -12.87 -11.45
C PHE A 110 -7.06 -13.47 -11.01
N SER A 111 -7.45 -13.18 -9.78
CA SER A 111 -8.71 -13.70 -9.24
C SER A 111 -9.79 -12.64 -9.17
N LYS A 112 -9.41 -11.36 -9.21
CA LYS A 112 -10.39 -10.28 -9.22
C LYS A 112 -9.78 -9.07 -9.91
N THR A 113 -10.54 -8.48 -10.81
CA THR A 113 -10.16 -7.22 -11.43
C THR A 113 -11.46 -6.46 -11.70
N LYS A 114 -11.68 -5.39 -10.97
CA LYS A 114 -12.90 -4.64 -11.17
C LYS A 114 -12.71 -3.17 -10.79
N LEU A 115 -13.58 -2.35 -11.34
CA LEU A 115 -13.60 -0.93 -11.03
C LEU A 115 -14.66 -0.72 -9.96
N GLU A 116 -14.30 0.02 -8.93
CA GLU A 116 -15.21 0.29 -7.82
C GLU A 116 -15.13 1.74 -7.41
N ARG A 117 -16.19 2.21 -6.80
CA ARG A 117 -16.21 3.54 -6.24
C ARG A 117 -16.48 3.41 -4.75
N ASP A 118 -15.57 3.94 -3.95
CA ASP A 118 -15.63 3.82 -2.52
C ASP A 118 -15.30 5.16 -1.90
N ASP A 119 -16.22 5.68 -1.07
CA ASP A 119 -16.03 6.99 -0.41
C ASP A 119 -15.72 8.10 -1.40
N GLY A 120 -16.34 8.03 -2.56
CA GLY A 120 -16.15 9.07 -3.57
C GLY A 120 -14.88 8.89 -4.38
N VAL A 121 -14.12 7.85 -4.15
CA VAL A 121 -12.90 7.57 -4.88
C VAL A 121 -13.15 6.39 -5.82
N THR A 122 -12.82 6.58 -7.09
CA THR A 122 -12.93 5.50 -8.08
C THR A 122 -11.60 4.78 -8.13
N ALA A 123 -11.62 3.48 -7.96
CA ALA A 123 -10.40 2.70 -7.91
C ALA A 123 -10.61 1.33 -8.53
N TYR A 124 -9.50 0.76 -9.01
CA TYR A 124 -9.50 -0.62 -9.46
C TYR A 124 -9.12 -1.51 -8.30
N GLU A 125 -9.90 -2.56 -8.08
CA GLU A 125 -9.56 -3.62 -7.14
C GLU A 125 -8.97 -4.76 -7.93
N ILE A 126 -7.76 -5.16 -7.56
CA ILE A 126 -7.05 -6.19 -8.29
C ILE A 126 -6.49 -7.19 -7.29
N GLU A 127 -6.86 -8.45 -7.48
CA GLU A 127 -6.34 -9.53 -6.65
C GLU A 127 -5.71 -10.57 -7.56
N PHE A 128 -4.59 -11.11 -7.11
CA PHE A 128 -3.94 -12.16 -7.86
C PHE A 128 -3.13 -13.03 -6.91
N TYR A 129 -2.77 -14.20 -7.41
CA TYR A 129 -2.00 -15.18 -6.66
C TYR A 129 -0.73 -15.50 -7.40
N LYS A 130 0.32 -15.69 -6.64
CA LYS A 130 1.49 -16.39 -7.15
C LYS A 130 1.79 -17.52 -6.16
N GLY A 131 1.59 -18.76 -6.60
CA GLY A 131 1.72 -19.88 -5.68
C GLY A 131 0.73 -19.76 -4.56
N ARG A 132 1.23 -19.68 -3.33
CA ARG A 132 0.38 -19.58 -2.15
C ARG A 132 0.27 -18.16 -1.62
N MET A 133 0.88 -17.21 -2.30
CA MET A 133 0.78 -15.81 -1.90
C MET A 133 -0.38 -15.17 -2.61
N GLU A 134 -1.22 -14.53 -1.85
CA GLU A 134 -2.31 -13.74 -2.40
C GLU A 134 -1.96 -12.26 -2.27
N TYR A 135 -2.25 -11.51 -3.31
CA TYR A 135 -2.00 -10.08 -3.34
C TYR A 135 -3.29 -9.35 -3.63
N GLU A 136 -3.55 -8.31 -2.88
CA GLU A 136 -4.72 -7.46 -3.11
C GLU A 136 -4.25 -6.03 -3.26
N TYR A 137 -4.78 -5.36 -4.27
CA TYR A 137 -4.44 -3.98 -4.54
C TYR A 137 -5.69 -3.16 -4.79
N LYS A 138 -5.67 -1.93 -4.32
CA LYS A 138 -6.64 -0.94 -4.72
C LYS A 138 -5.85 0.21 -5.32
N ILE A 139 -6.14 0.54 -6.57
CA ILE A 139 -5.36 1.51 -7.34
C ILE A 139 -6.27 2.61 -7.82
N HIS A 140 -5.91 3.85 -7.52
CA HIS A 140 -6.71 5.00 -7.91
C HIS A 140 -6.88 5.00 -9.43
N ALA A 141 -8.13 5.08 -9.89
CA ALA A 141 -8.43 4.89 -11.31
C ALA A 141 -7.96 6.04 -12.18
N TYR A 142 -7.63 7.17 -11.60
CA TYR A 142 -7.19 8.32 -12.39
C TYR A 142 -5.71 8.61 -12.23
N THR A 143 -5.17 8.45 -11.02
CA THR A 143 -3.77 8.78 -10.78
C THR A 143 -2.85 7.57 -10.84
N GLY A 144 -3.40 6.36 -10.71
CA GLY A 144 -2.57 5.17 -10.65
C GLY A 144 -1.91 4.95 -9.29
N GLU A 145 -2.25 5.78 -8.32
CA GLU A 145 -1.66 5.64 -6.99
C GLU A 145 -2.21 4.40 -6.30
N ILE A 146 -1.33 3.67 -5.61
CA ILE A 146 -1.75 2.50 -4.84
C ILE A 146 -2.36 2.99 -3.54
N LEU A 147 -3.66 2.79 -3.40
CA LEU A 147 -4.39 3.24 -2.22
C LEU A 147 -4.39 2.18 -1.13
N GLU A 148 -4.34 0.91 -1.53
CA GLU A 148 -4.36 -0.18 -0.57
C GLU A 148 -3.56 -1.34 -1.13
N PHE A 149 -2.80 -1.98 -0.27
CA PHE A 149 -2.02 -3.15 -0.66
C PHE A 149 -2.02 -4.11 0.51
N ASP A 150 -2.26 -5.37 0.21
CA ASP A 150 -2.22 -6.41 1.20
C ASP A 150 -1.66 -7.67 0.55
N SER A 151 -0.81 -8.35 1.27
CA SER A 151 -0.28 -9.63 0.80
C SER A 151 -0.37 -10.62 1.93
N ASP A 152 -0.74 -11.84 1.60
CA ASP A 152 -1.02 -12.84 2.62
C ASP A 152 -0.74 -14.22 2.06
N TRP A 153 -0.38 -15.13 2.96
CA TRP A 153 -0.22 -16.53 2.60
C TRP A 153 -1.57 -17.22 2.69
N ASP A 154 -1.88 -17.95 1.66
CA ASP A 154 -3.12 -18.71 1.64
C ASP A 154 -2.92 -20.11 2.23
#